data_2fd3776e89ea896b91d49c04e4bdb0cc
#
_entry.id   2fd3776e89ea896b91d49c04e4bdb0cc
#
_cell.length_a   1.000
_cell.length_b   1.000
_cell.length_c   1.000
_cell.angle_alpha   90.00
_cell.angle_beta   90.00
_cell.angle_gamma   90.00
#
_symmetry.space_group_name_H-M   'P 1'
#
loop_
_entity.id
_entity.type
_entity.pdbx_description
1 polymer ?
#
loop_
_entity_poly.entity_id
_entity_poly.type
_entity_poly.pdbx_seq_one_letter_code
_entity_poly.pdbx_strand_id
1 'polypeptide(L)'
;MENQRIGERELSKLKWRCRRGLLENDLFLERFFLRHELTLTVGQAKSLNDLMDLSDNDLLDANLNRKPMSELNPALDRPDVHEVLNLLRNSR
;
A
#
# COMPACT_ATOMS: atom_id res chain seq x y z
N MET A 1 0.12 17.77 9.15
CA MET A 1 0.60 17.57 7.80
C MET A 1 0.51 16.15 7.34
N GLU A 2 1.12 15.18 8.02
CA GLU A 2 0.96 13.78 7.61
C GLU A 2 -0.48 13.27 7.77
N ASN A 3 -1.27 13.91 8.62
CA ASN A 3 -2.68 13.59 8.79
C ASN A 3 -3.59 14.26 7.76
N GLN A 4 -3.04 15.15 6.95
CA GLN A 4 -3.80 15.81 5.91
C GLN A 4 -4.08 14.84 4.76
N ARG A 5 -5.29 14.91 4.21
CA ARG A 5 -5.65 14.08 3.05
C ARG A 5 -4.88 14.53 1.82
N ILE A 6 -4.54 13.57 0.96
CA ILE A 6 -3.84 13.87 -0.27
C ILE A 6 -4.78 14.52 -1.29
N GLY A 7 -4.22 15.33 -2.18
CA GLY A 7 -4.98 15.94 -3.27
C GLY A 7 -5.27 14.95 -4.39
N GLU A 8 -6.20 15.30 -5.26
CA GLU A 8 -6.61 14.44 -6.39
C GLU A 8 -5.44 14.09 -7.31
N ARG A 9 -4.56 15.04 -7.57
CA ARG A 9 -3.40 14.83 -8.44
C ARG A 9 -2.45 13.78 -7.85
N GLU A 10 -2.18 13.90 -6.56
CA GLU A 10 -1.30 12.96 -5.86
C GLU A 10 -1.93 11.58 -5.78
N LEU A 11 -3.25 11.53 -5.56
CA LEU A 11 -3.98 10.27 -5.56
C LEU A 11 -3.91 9.59 -6.93
N SER A 12 -4.07 10.33 -8.00
CA SER A 12 -3.99 9.77 -9.37
C SER A 12 -2.60 9.20 -9.64
N LYS A 13 -1.55 9.92 -9.25
CA LYS A 13 -0.17 9.44 -9.40
C LYS A 13 0.07 8.16 -8.62
N LEU A 14 -0.44 8.12 -7.38
CA LEU A 14 -0.30 6.96 -6.52
C LEU A 14 -1.01 5.74 -7.11
N LYS A 15 -2.21 5.92 -7.61
CA LYS A 15 -2.97 4.84 -8.27
C LYS A 15 -2.20 4.28 -9.47
N TRP A 16 -1.60 5.14 -10.26
CA TRP A 16 -0.77 4.70 -11.40
C TRP A 16 0.43 3.88 -10.93
N ARG A 17 1.13 4.36 -9.91
CA ARG A 17 2.29 3.65 -9.36
C ARG A 17 1.89 2.29 -8.80
N CYS A 18 0.69 2.16 -8.28
CA CYS A 18 0.20 0.91 -7.69
C CYS A 18 -0.27 -0.12 -8.72
N ARG A 19 -0.35 0.24 -9.98
CA ARG A 19 -0.69 -0.71 -11.04
C ARG A 19 0.52 -1.55 -11.38
N ARG A 20 0.43 -2.84 -11.05
CA ARG A 20 1.60 -3.72 -11.08
C ARG A 20 1.55 -4.81 -12.12
N GLY A 21 0.39 -5.24 -12.55
CA GLY A 21 0.27 -6.32 -13.50
C GLY A 21 0.06 -7.71 -12.90
N LEU A 22 0.35 -7.90 -11.61
CA LEU A 22 -0.02 -9.15 -10.93
C LEU A 22 -1.44 -8.99 -10.40
N LEU A 23 -2.36 -9.79 -10.93
CA LEU A 23 -3.78 -9.65 -10.67
C LEU A 23 -4.13 -9.67 -9.18
N GLU A 24 -3.50 -10.55 -8.41
CA GLU A 24 -3.77 -10.67 -6.98
C GLU A 24 -3.47 -9.37 -6.24
N ASN A 25 -2.34 -8.73 -6.55
CA ASN A 25 -1.99 -7.44 -5.96
C ASN A 25 -2.93 -6.33 -6.43
N ASP A 26 -3.30 -6.34 -7.70
CA ASP A 26 -4.21 -5.35 -8.25
C ASP A 26 -5.57 -5.40 -7.55
N LEU A 27 -6.05 -6.59 -7.21
CA LEU A 27 -7.32 -6.75 -6.47
C LEU A 27 -7.24 -6.15 -5.07
N PHE A 28 -6.15 -6.38 -4.33
CA PHE A 28 -5.95 -5.75 -3.02
C PHE A 28 -5.93 -4.24 -3.13
N LEU A 29 -5.18 -3.72 -4.08
CA LEU A 29 -5.00 -2.27 -4.26
C LEU A 29 -6.28 -1.60 -4.73
N GLU A 30 -6.99 -2.20 -5.66
CA GLU A 30 -8.26 -1.67 -6.16
C GLU A 30 -9.28 -1.55 -5.02
N ARG A 31 -9.44 -2.60 -4.22
CA ARG A 31 -10.35 -2.60 -3.08
C ARG A 31 -9.91 -1.62 -2.00
N PHE A 32 -8.61 -1.50 -1.78
CA PHE A 32 -8.06 -0.53 -0.85
C PHE A 32 -8.48 0.90 -1.26
N PHE A 33 -8.28 1.26 -2.52
CA PHE A 33 -8.65 2.59 -3.00
C PHE A 33 -10.16 2.82 -2.95
N LEU A 34 -10.96 1.83 -3.29
CA LEU A 34 -12.42 1.96 -3.18
C LEU A 34 -12.87 2.30 -1.76
N ARG A 35 -12.20 1.73 -0.76
CA ARG A 35 -12.55 1.96 0.64
C ARG A 35 -11.94 3.23 1.22
N HIS A 36 -10.73 3.58 0.82
CA HIS A 36 -9.91 4.53 1.56
C HIS A 36 -9.51 5.77 0.77
N GLU A 37 -9.76 5.85 -0.53
CA GLU A 37 -9.26 6.97 -1.34
C GLU A 37 -9.75 8.34 -0.86
N LEU A 38 -10.96 8.41 -0.30
CA LEU A 38 -11.53 9.67 0.18
C LEU A 38 -10.95 10.11 1.53
N THR A 39 -10.32 9.20 2.25
CA THR A 39 -9.77 9.47 3.58
C THR A 39 -8.26 9.28 3.66
N LEU A 40 -7.63 8.94 2.54
CA LEU A 40 -6.20 8.65 2.50
C LEU A 40 -5.39 9.89 2.86
N THR A 41 -4.51 9.74 3.86
CA THR A 41 -3.66 10.83 4.32
C THR A 41 -2.34 10.86 3.57
N VAL A 42 -1.63 11.99 3.66
CA VAL A 42 -0.31 12.13 3.07
C VAL A 42 0.65 11.07 3.63
N GLY A 43 0.60 10.82 4.93
CA GLY A 43 1.44 9.79 5.56
C GLY A 43 1.14 8.40 5.06
N GLN A 44 -0.15 8.03 4.96
CA GLN A 44 -0.57 6.74 4.44
C GLN A 44 -0.17 6.57 2.97
N ALA A 45 -0.33 7.62 2.17
CA ALA A 45 0.04 7.61 0.77
C ALA A 45 1.55 7.39 0.59
N LYS A 46 2.36 8.03 1.43
CA LYS A 46 3.80 7.84 1.43
C LYS A 46 4.17 6.40 1.76
N SER A 47 3.55 5.84 2.79
CA SER A 47 3.80 4.45 3.22
C SER A 47 3.40 3.46 2.12
N LEU A 48 2.27 3.68 1.48
CA LEU A 48 1.83 2.85 0.36
C LEU A 48 2.81 2.96 -0.82
N ASN A 49 3.27 4.15 -1.13
CA ASN A 49 4.25 4.36 -2.18
C ASN A 49 5.56 3.62 -1.87
N ASP A 50 5.98 3.62 -0.62
CA ASP A 50 7.18 2.89 -0.19
C ASP A 50 6.99 1.38 -0.36
N LEU A 51 5.79 0.86 -0.06
CA LEU A 51 5.48 -0.55 -0.28
C LEU A 51 5.62 -0.96 -1.75
N MET A 52 5.41 -0.03 -2.66
CA MET A 52 5.53 -0.32 -4.10
C MET A 52 6.98 -0.56 -4.54
N ASP A 53 7.95 -0.37 -3.67
CA ASP A 53 9.34 -0.76 -3.94
C ASP A 53 9.55 -2.28 -3.89
N LEU A 54 8.61 -3.02 -3.28
CA LEU A 54 8.66 -4.48 -3.28
C LEU A 54 8.39 -5.04 -4.67
N SER A 55 8.99 -6.19 -4.99
CA SER A 55 8.60 -6.95 -6.17
C SER A 55 7.15 -7.41 -6.06
N ASP A 56 6.55 -7.79 -7.18
CA ASP A 56 5.16 -8.28 -7.16
C ASP A 56 5.00 -9.49 -6.25
N ASN A 57 5.95 -10.43 -6.28
CA ASN A 57 5.88 -11.61 -5.42
C ASN A 57 6.03 -11.27 -3.95
N ASP A 58 6.95 -10.37 -3.62
CA ASP A 58 7.15 -9.94 -2.23
C ASP A 58 5.94 -9.17 -1.71
N LEU A 59 5.36 -8.31 -2.53
CA LEU A 59 4.15 -7.58 -2.17
C LEU A 59 2.98 -8.54 -1.91
N LEU A 60 2.84 -9.56 -2.75
CA LEU A 60 1.82 -10.58 -2.55
C LEU A 60 2.04 -11.36 -1.26
N ASP A 61 3.28 -11.76 -0.99
CA ASP A 61 3.62 -12.44 0.27
C ASP A 61 3.28 -11.58 1.48
N ALA A 62 3.53 -10.28 1.40
CA ALA A 62 3.18 -9.34 2.46
C ALA A 62 1.65 -9.23 2.62
N ASN A 63 0.92 -9.08 1.51
CA ASN A 63 -0.54 -8.97 1.53
C ASN A 63 -1.21 -10.22 2.08
N LEU A 64 -0.67 -11.39 1.77
CA LEU A 64 -1.19 -12.68 2.24
C LEU A 64 -0.61 -13.11 3.58
N ASN A 65 0.24 -12.26 4.17
CA ASN A 65 0.89 -12.54 5.46
C ASN A 65 1.69 -13.85 5.45
N ARG A 66 2.34 -14.16 4.34
CA ARG A 66 3.17 -15.36 4.19
C ARG A 66 4.56 -15.19 4.77
N LYS A 67 5.09 -13.94 4.69
CA LYS A 67 6.41 -13.59 5.19
C LYS A 67 6.35 -12.27 5.94
N PRO A 68 7.13 -12.09 7.02
CA PRO A 68 7.18 -10.82 7.74
C PRO A 68 7.95 -9.78 6.92
N MET A 69 7.62 -8.50 7.13
CA MET A 69 8.28 -7.41 6.42
C MET A 69 9.78 -7.35 6.72
N SER A 70 10.19 -7.76 7.93
CA SER A 70 11.60 -7.82 8.30
C SER A 70 12.40 -8.76 7.40
N GLU A 71 11.76 -9.79 6.86
CA GLU A 71 12.37 -10.72 5.92
C GLU A 71 12.33 -10.22 4.49
N LEU A 72 11.22 -9.57 4.10
CA LEU A 72 11.03 -9.07 2.74
C LEU A 72 11.87 -7.82 2.46
N ASN A 73 11.80 -6.84 3.35
CA ASN A 73 12.55 -5.60 3.26
C ASN A 73 12.58 -4.93 4.63
N PRO A 74 13.69 -5.08 5.38
CA PRO A 74 13.78 -4.50 6.73
C PRO A 74 13.57 -2.97 6.78
N ALA A 75 13.89 -2.25 5.72
CA ALA A 75 13.68 -0.80 5.66
C ALA A 75 12.18 -0.44 5.69
N LEU A 76 11.31 -1.36 5.32
CA LEU A 76 9.86 -1.17 5.35
C LEU A 76 9.21 -1.74 6.61
N ASP A 77 10.00 -2.28 7.53
CA ASP A 77 9.49 -2.81 8.80
C ASP A 77 9.30 -1.66 9.80
N ARG A 78 8.29 -0.84 9.55
CA ARG A 78 7.98 0.37 10.32
C ARG A 78 6.49 0.38 10.66
N PRO A 79 6.11 1.02 11.80
CA PRO A 79 4.68 1.09 12.18
C PRO A 79 3.78 1.72 11.12
N ASP A 80 4.23 2.76 10.43
CA ASP A 80 3.45 3.43 9.39
C ASP A 80 3.17 2.52 8.20
N VAL A 81 4.15 1.72 7.79
CA VAL A 81 3.99 0.76 6.71
C VAL A 81 3.06 -0.38 7.14
N HIS A 82 3.21 -0.87 8.37
CA HIS A 82 2.34 -1.92 8.90
C HIS A 82 0.89 -1.48 8.98
N GLU A 83 0.63 -0.21 9.32
CA GLU A 83 -0.72 0.34 9.33
C GLU A 83 -1.37 0.21 7.95
N VAL A 84 -0.69 0.68 6.90
CA VAL A 84 -1.20 0.62 5.54
C VAL A 84 -1.34 -0.82 5.07
N LEU A 85 -0.37 -1.67 5.41
CA LEU A 85 -0.41 -3.08 5.04
C LEU A 85 -1.64 -3.78 5.64
N ASN A 86 -1.99 -3.46 6.90
CA ASN A 86 -3.19 -3.99 7.53
C ASN A 86 -4.46 -3.53 6.81
N LEU A 87 -4.49 -2.27 6.37
CA LEU A 87 -5.62 -1.76 5.59
C LEU A 87 -5.74 -2.51 4.26
N LEU A 88 -4.64 -2.79 3.60
CA LEU A 88 -4.63 -3.59 2.37
C LEU A 88 -5.17 -5.00 2.60
N ARG A 89 -4.69 -5.66 3.65
CA ARG A 89 -5.13 -7.02 3.99
C ARG A 89 -6.62 -7.09 4.28
N ASN A 90 -7.15 -6.07 4.93
CA ASN A 90 -8.56 -6.00 5.29
C ASN A 90 -9.47 -5.53 4.15
N SER A 91 -8.90 -5.18 3.03
CA SER A 91 -9.65 -4.66 1.87
C SER A 91 -10.08 -5.75 0.87
N ARG A 92 -9.69 -6.97 1.09
CA ARG A 92 -10.07 -8.05 0.17
C ARG A 92 -11.48 -8.60 0.39
#